data_e4a711c62bc4c5396863585ae6b3d485
#
_entry.id   e4a711c62bc4c5396863585ae6b3d485
#
_cell.length_a   1.000
_cell.length_b   1.000
_cell.length_c   1.000
_cell.angle_alpha   90.00
_cell.angle_beta   90.00
_cell.angle_gamma   90.00
#
_symmetry.space_group_name_H-M   'P 1'
#
loop_
_entity.id
_entity.type
_entity.pdbx_description
1 polymer ?
#
loop_
_entity_poly.entity_id
_entity_poly.type
_entity_poly.pdbx_seq_one_letter_code
_entity_poly.pdbx_strand_id
1 'polypeptide(L)'
;MTVRLAEPSVPSRRFHGTPTLFDLSLSENPFPPLPSVVAAVRDTLAAANRYPEFLPERLPRLIAERLGVLPDEVVVGAGATGVAMQILRALGGGEIVSSTPTFDGYPIMAEMAGMPLVSVPLDAAGQQDLAALRRAVHRRTALVVLCRPHNPTGTVLDAAAVRGFLAAIPRRVPVLLDEAYAEFLDPADRLDVDGLLRRHANLLVLRTFSKAYGLAGLRIGYCVGRGELIARVRGQQLPFGTPAAAAAAVRACYAADDELRARVGHIRREREALRMSLRACGIDAPVSQANFLYLPGPGVATALRRAGIKAKPYPDGSARITVGDPTAGLAVHTALAGLRG
;
A
#
# COMPACT_ATOMS: atom_id res chain seq x y z
N MET A 1 19.08 29.99 -41.28
CA MET A 1 20.13 29.57 -40.34
C MET A 1 19.51 28.65 -39.34
N THR A 2 19.60 27.32 -39.55
CA THR A 2 18.94 26.30 -38.78
C THR A 2 19.89 25.86 -37.68
N VAL A 3 19.60 26.23 -36.44
CA VAL A 3 20.35 25.79 -35.27
C VAL A 3 20.04 24.32 -34.99
N ARG A 4 20.95 23.41 -35.26
CA ARG A 4 20.89 22.02 -34.80
C ARG A 4 21.23 22.01 -33.29
N LEU A 5 20.27 21.70 -32.46
CA LEU A 5 20.54 21.38 -31.06
C LEU A 5 21.23 20.00 -31.02
N ALA A 6 22.41 19.94 -30.43
CA ALA A 6 23.10 18.69 -30.18
C ALA A 6 22.35 17.90 -29.12
N GLU A 7 22.07 16.62 -29.39
CA GLU A 7 21.50 15.72 -28.38
C GLU A 7 22.54 15.52 -27.26
N PRO A 8 22.13 15.65 -25.99
CA PRO A 8 23.06 15.37 -24.90
C PRO A 8 23.33 13.86 -24.83
N SER A 9 24.57 13.46 -25.05
CA SER A 9 25.04 12.11 -24.83
C SER A 9 24.99 11.81 -23.33
N VAL A 10 24.00 11.00 -22.90
CA VAL A 10 23.94 10.45 -21.53
C VAL A 10 25.07 9.42 -21.41
N PRO A 11 26.06 9.60 -20.49
CA PRO A 11 27.09 8.60 -20.30
C PRO A 11 26.48 7.32 -19.78
N SER A 12 26.60 6.21 -20.51
CA SER A 12 26.20 4.88 -20.05
C SER A 12 27.10 4.48 -18.88
N ARG A 13 26.62 4.65 -17.66
CA ARG A 13 27.26 4.01 -16.49
C ARG A 13 27.07 2.51 -16.63
N ARG A 14 28.15 1.80 -16.99
CA ARG A 14 28.22 0.35 -16.87
C ARG A 14 28.18 0.01 -15.37
N PHE A 15 27.02 -0.37 -14.87
CA PHE A 15 26.90 -1.02 -13.57
C PHE A 15 27.44 -2.44 -13.74
N HIS A 16 28.59 -2.75 -13.13
CA HIS A 16 29.09 -4.11 -12.95
C HIS A 16 28.24 -4.81 -11.88
N GLY A 17 27.07 -5.33 -12.25
CA GLY A 17 26.18 -6.12 -11.40
C GLY A 17 25.49 -7.18 -12.24
N THR A 18 25.08 -8.28 -11.62
CA THR A 18 24.22 -9.28 -12.25
C THR A 18 23.00 -8.58 -12.87
N PRO A 19 22.66 -8.80 -14.16
CA PRO A 19 21.48 -8.19 -14.76
C PRO A 19 20.25 -8.52 -13.93
N THR A 20 19.42 -7.52 -13.61
CA THR A 20 18.14 -7.76 -12.93
C THR A 20 17.19 -8.42 -13.93
N LEU A 21 16.84 -9.67 -13.68
CA LEU A 21 15.85 -10.42 -14.47
C LEU A 21 14.42 -10.07 -14.05
N PHE A 22 14.18 -9.95 -12.74
CA PHE A 22 12.89 -9.62 -12.17
C PHE A 22 13.04 -8.55 -11.06
N ASP A 23 12.25 -7.47 -11.13
CA ASP A 23 12.10 -6.52 -10.01
C ASP A 23 10.81 -6.83 -9.25
N LEU A 24 10.94 -7.47 -8.09
CA LEU A 24 9.85 -7.87 -7.21
C LEU A 24 9.84 -7.06 -5.91
N SER A 25 10.53 -5.90 -5.87
CA SER A 25 10.80 -5.18 -4.63
C SER A 25 9.68 -4.23 -4.16
N LEU A 26 8.82 -3.73 -5.07
CA LEU A 26 7.92 -2.60 -4.79
C LEU A 26 6.45 -2.99 -4.54
N SER A 27 6.09 -4.27 -4.51
CA SER A 27 4.71 -4.74 -4.40
C SER A 27 3.79 -4.13 -5.48
N GLU A 28 4.30 -4.03 -6.70
CA GLU A 28 3.55 -3.59 -7.87
C GLU A 28 2.62 -4.71 -8.37
N ASN A 29 1.62 -4.35 -9.16
CA ASN A 29 0.84 -5.33 -9.88
C ASN A 29 1.68 -5.84 -11.06
N PRO A 30 1.90 -7.17 -11.24
CA PRO A 30 2.71 -7.68 -12.34
C PRO A 30 2.05 -7.49 -13.71
N PHE A 31 0.75 -7.18 -13.73
CA PHE A 31 -0.01 -6.98 -14.97
C PHE A 31 -0.17 -5.49 -15.27
N PRO A 32 -0.18 -5.09 -16.55
CA PRO A 32 -0.52 -3.73 -16.94
C PRO A 32 -1.96 -3.35 -16.49
N PRO A 33 -2.33 -2.07 -16.43
CA PRO A 33 -3.71 -1.70 -16.18
C PRO A 33 -4.68 -2.36 -17.16
N LEU A 34 -5.94 -2.53 -16.76
CA LEU A 34 -6.97 -3.12 -17.63
C LEU A 34 -7.11 -2.31 -18.92
N PRO A 35 -7.37 -2.96 -20.08
CA PRO A 35 -7.46 -2.26 -21.38
C PRO A 35 -8.47 -1.09 -21.39
N SER A 36 -9.63 -1.26 -20.74
CA SER A 36 -10.64 -0.23 -20.55
C SER A 36 -10.11 0.98 -19.78
N VAL A 37 -9.28 0.74 -18.75
CA VAL A 37 -8.64 1.80 -17.97
C VAL A 37 -7.59 2.53 -18.79
N VAL A 38 -6.79 1.81 -19.58
CA VAL A 38 -5.80 2.42 -20.49
C VAL A 38 -6.48 3.31 -21.51
N ALA A 39 -7.60 2.86 -22.12
CA ALA A 39 -8.37 3.65 -23.06
C ALA A 39 -8.90 4.93 -22.40
N ALA A 40 -9.57 4.82 -21.24
CA ALA A 40 -10.10 5.96 -20.50
C ALA A 40 -9.03 7.00 -20.12
N VAL A 41 -7.83 6.55 -19.73
CA VAL A 41 -6.70 7.44 -19.42
C VAL A 41 -6.16 8.11 -20.70
N ARG A 42 -6.04 7.38 -21.80
CA ARG A 42 -5.59 7.91 -23.08
C ARG A 42 -6.47 9.06 -23.55
N ASP A 43 -7.79 8.93 -23.41
CA ASP A 43 -8.75 9.96 -23.83
C ASP A 43 -8.57 11.28 -23.05
N THR A 44 -8.00 11.23 -21.84
CA THR A 44 -7.72 12.43 -21.05
C THR A 44 -6.49 13.21 -21.55
N LEU A 45 -5.61 12.58 -22.34
CA LEU A 45 -4.35 13.21 -22.80
C LEU A 45 -4.64 14.38 -23.76
N ALA A 46 -5.75 14.37 -24.49
CA ALA A 46 -6.15 15.48 -25.36
C ALA A 46 -6.34 16.81 -24.58
N ALA A 47 -6.58 16.74 -23.26
CA ALA A 47 -6.74 17.90 -22.40
C ALA A 47 -5.57 18.08 -21.41
N ALA A 48 -4.41 17.44 -21.64
CA ALA A 48 -3.26 17.49 -20.74
C ALA A 48 -2.66 18.90 -20.57
N ASN A 49 -2.97 19.84 -21.46
CA ASN A 49 -2.63 21.25 -21.37
C ASN A 49 -3.55 22.05 -20.44
N ARG A 50 -4.55 21.42 -19.82
CA ARG A 50 -5.49 22.05 -18.89
C ARG A 50 -5.25 21.57 -17.48
N TYR A 51 -5.45 22.48 -16.51
CA TYR A 51 -5.44 22.12 -15.12
C TYR A 51 -6.58 21.15 -14.76
N PRO A 52 -6.36 20.21 -13.83
CA PRO A 52 -7.43 19.46 -13.20
C PRO A 52 -8.31 20.35 -12.33
N GLU A 53 -9.26 19.76 -11.60
CA GLU A 53 -10.06 20.48 -10.62
C GLU A 53 -9.17 21.18 -9.58
N PHE A 54 -9.52 22.41 -9.19
CA PHE A 54 -8.77 23.18 -8.19
C PHE A 54 -8.66 22.42 -6.87
N LEU A 55 -9.79 21.97 -6.33
CA LEU A 55 -9.88 20.92 -5.31
C LEU A 55 -10.69 19.77 -5.91
N PRO A 56 -10.35 18.51 -5.57
CA PRO A 56 -11.00 17.35 -6.16
C PRO A 56 -12.46 17.22 -5.69
N GLU A 57 -13.39 17.12 -6.62
CA GLU A 57 -14.82 16.89 -6.34
C GLU A 57 -15.34 15.60 -6.99
N ARG A 58 -14.99 15.32 -8.25
CA ARG A 58 -15.49 14.16 -9.00
C ARG A 58 -14.98 12.87 -8.43
N LEU A 59 -13.67 12.83 -8.09
CA LEU A 59 -13.05 11.60 -7.59
C LEU A 59 -13.60 11.22 -6.20
N PRO A 60 -13.71 12.11 -5.20
CA PRO A 60 -14.39 11.80 -3.93
C PRO A 60 -15.81 11.30 -4.11
N ARG A 61 -16.62 11.89 -5.02
CA ARG A 61 -18.00 11.44 -5.30
C ARG A 61 -18.03 10.01 -5.83
N LEU A 62 -17.17 9.65 -6.80
CA LEU A 62 -17.07 8.29 -7.33
C LEU A 62 -16.70 7.27 -6.27
N ILE A 63 -15.75 7.63 -5.40
CA ILE A 63 -15.31 6.74 -4.32
C ILE A 63 -16.41 6.61 -3.24
N ALA A 64 -17.05 7.71 -2.88
CA ALA A 64 -18.12 7.75 -1.90
C ALA A 64 -19.33 6.89 -2.34
N GLU A 65 -19.75 7.03 -3.59
CA GLU A 65 -20.81 6.21 -4.20
C GLU A 65 -20.48 4.71 -4.11
N ARG A 66 -19.23 4.33 -4.43
CA ARG A 66 -18.77 2.93 -4.37
C ARG A 66 -18.75 2.37 -2.93
N LEU A 67 -18.50 3.21 -1.94
CA LEU A 67 -18.34 2.81 -0.54
C LEU A 67 -19.63 2.98 0.28
N GLY A 68 -20.65 3.65 -0.25
CA GLY A 68 -21.88 3.97 0.49
C GLY A 68 -21.68 5.02 1.59
N VAL A 69 -20.72 5.95 1.40
CA VAL A 69 -20.41 7.05 2.34
C VAL A 69 -20.70 8.42 1.67
N LEU A 70 -20.57 9.51 2.43
CA LEU A 70 -20.76 10.86 1.88
C LEU A 70 -19.47 11.33 1.17
N PRO A 71 -19.59 12.16 0.10
CA PRO A 71 -18.41 12.69 -0.60
C PRO A 71 -17.47 13.49 0.30
N ASP A 72 -17.99 14.15 1.32
CA ASP A 72 -17.20 14.90 2.30
C ASP A 72 -16.52 14.02 3.37
N GLU A 73 -16.84 12.75 3.44
CA GLU A 73 -16.14 11.73 4.22
C GLU A 73 -14.91 11.16 3.47
N VAL A 74 -14.70 11.53 2.19
CA VAL A 74 -13.61 11.05 1.35
C VAL A 74 -12.59 12.16 1.08
N VAL A 75 -11.32 11.88 1.35
CA VAL A 75 -10.18 12.73 0.99
C VAL A 75 -9.29 11.96 0.03
N VAL A 76 -8.88 12.60 -1.07
CA VAL A 76 -8.02 12.01 -2.10
C VAL A 76 -6.68 12.73 -2.18
N GLY A 77 -5.67 12.07 -2.74
CA GLY A 77 -4.35 12.66 -2.89
C GLY A 77 -3.43 11.84 -3.80
N ALA A 78 -2.19 12.30 -3.92
CA ALA A 78 -1.14 11.70 -4.74
C ALA A 78 -0.67 10.33 -4.19
N GLY A 79 -1.53 9.31 -4.35
CA GLY A 79 -1.37 7.98 -3.77
C GLY A 79 -1.67 7.98 -2.26
N ALA A 80 -1.70 6.80 -1.65
CA ALA A 80 -1.89 6.67 -0.21
C ALA A 80 -0.82 7.44 0.60
N THR A 81 0.41 7.54 0.11
CA THR A 81 1.49 8.32 0.75
C THR A 81 1.17 9.82 0.81
N GLY A 82 0.63 10.39 -0.28
CA GLY A 82 0.20 11.79 -0.30
C GLY A 82 -0.93 12.05 0.70
N VAL A 83 -1.89 11.12 0.79
CA VAL A 83 -2.98 11.21 1.76
C VAL A 83 -2.48 11.03 3.20
N ALA A 84 -1.55 10.10 3.45
CA ALA A 84 -0.92 9.93 4.76
C ALA A 84 -0.20 11.22 5.22
N MET A 85 0.51 11.90 4.31
CA MET A 85 1.12 13.20 4.61
C MET A 85 0.09 14.30 4.92
N GLN A 86 -1.07 14.30 4.24
CA GLN A 86 -2.18 15.21 4.58
C GLN A 86 -2.68 14.93 6.01
N ILE A 87 -2.81 13.64 6.39
CA ILE A 87 -3.21 13.23 7.74
C ILE A 87 -2.19 13.76 8.77
N LEU A 88 -0.89 13.50 8.58
CA LEU A 88 0.15 13.95 9.51
C LEU A 88 0.17 15.45 9.68
N ARG A 89 0.05 16.23 8.59
CA ARG A 89 -0.07 17.69 8.64
C ARG A 89 -1.32 18.17 9.38
N ALA A 90 -2.46 17.50 9.16
CA ALA A 90 -3.71 17.83 9.86
C ALA A 90 -3.62 17.61 11.38
N LEU A 91 -2.79 16.67 11.83
CA LEU A 91 -2.58 16.39 13.26
C LEU A 91 -1.66 17.43 13.92
N GLY A 92 -0.72 18.01 13.19
CA GLY A 92 0.05 19.18 13.64
C GLY A 92 1.11 18.90 14.71
N GLY A 93 1.51 17.66 14.94
CA GLY A 93 2.56 17.28 15.90
C GLY A 93 2.15 16.13 16.81
N GLY A 94 3.02 15.79 17.78
CA GLY A 94 2.87 14.62 18.65
C GLY A 94 3.61 13.41 18.10
N GLU A 95 3.37 12.24 18.66
CA GLU A 95 4.07 11.00 18.33
C GLU A 95 3.18 10.04 17.54
N ILE A 96 3.80 9.29 16.62
CA ILE A 96 3.14 8.24 15.87
C ILE A 96 3.51 6.89 16.48
N VAL A 97 2.53 6.06 16.83
CA VAL A 97 2.74 4.68 17.29
C VAL A 97 2.47 3.74 16.12
N SER A 98 3.44 2.89 15.77
CA SER A 98 3.30 1.88 14.71
C SER A 98 4.11 0.64 15.00
N SER A 99 3.77 -0.48 14.38
CA SER A 99 4.58 -1.69 14.42
C SER A 99 5.92 -1.51 13.68
N THR A 100 6.91 -2.36 14.00
CA THR A 100 8.19 -2.45 13.29
C THR A 100 8.59 -3.92 13.10
N PRO A 101 9.02 -4.35 11.87
CA PRO A 101 9.01 -3.58 10.63
C PRO A 101 7.61 -3.18 10.18
N THR A 102 7.49 -2.13 9.38
CA THR A 102 6.26 -1.65 8.77
C THR A 102 6.54 -1.19 7.34
N PHE A 103 5.57 -0.58 6.66
CA PHE A 103 5.80 0.10 5.39
C PHE A 103 6.83 1.23 5.58
N ASP A 104 7.94 1.18 4.84
CA ASP A 104 9.07 2.13 4.98
C ASP A 104 8.67 3.59 4.81
N GLY A 105 7.54 3.85 4.18
CA GLY A 105 7.02 5.21 4.02
C GLY A 105 6.64 5.86 5.35
N TYR A 106 6.21 5.09 6.37
CA TYR A 106 5.81 5.69 7.64
C TYR A 106 6.95 6.35 8.40
N PRO A 107 8.12 5.71 8.60
CA PRO A 107 9.28 6.39 9.20
C PRO A 107 9.69 7.66 8.43
N ILE A 108 9.74 7.58 7.09
CA ILE A 108 10.12 8.72 6.25
C ILE A 108 9.11 9.87 6.38
N MET A 109 7.81 9.56 6.30
CA MET A 109 6.76 10.58 6.43
C MET A 109 6.69 11.18 7.84
N ALA A 110 6.94 10.37 8.86
CA ALA A 110 7.04 10.83 10.25
C ALA A 110 8.18 11.86 10.42
N GLU A 111 9.36 11.54 9.89
CA GLU A 111 10.51 12.46 9.86
C GLU A 111 10.18 13.76 9.11
N MET A 112 9.60 13.65 7.89
CA MET A 112 9.18 14.82 7.10
C MET A 112 8.15 15.70 7.82
N ALA A 113 7.31 15.11 8.67
CA ALA A 113 6.30 15.82 9.45
C ALA A 113 6.83 16.32 10.81
N GLY A 114 8.07 16.02 11.18
CA GLY A 114 8.64 16.33 12.49
C GLY A 114 7.93 15.59 13.63
N MET A 115 7.36 14.42 13.38
CA MET A 115 6.61 13.61 14.34
C MET A 115 7.41 12.35 14.69
N PRO A 116 7.92 12.20 15.93
CA PRO A 116 8.65 11.00 16.34
C PRO A 116 7.81 9.72 16.16
N LEU A 117 8.46 8.64 15.66
CA LEU A 117 7.85 7.34 15.51
C LEU A 117 8.20 6.45 16.72
N VAL A 118 7.19 6.02 17.46
CA VAL A 118 7.29 5.01 18.51
C VAL A 118 7.07 3.64 17.86
N SER A 119 8.15 2.90 17.72
CA SER A 119 8.17 1.59 17.06
C SER A 119 7.88 0.47 18.05
N VAL A 120 6.87 -0.35 17.76
CA VAL A 120 6.47 -1.53 18.55
C VAL A 120 6.81 -2.79 17.75
N PRO A 121 7.66 -3.70 18.25
CA PRO A 121 7.98 -4.93 17.55
C PRO A 121 6.74 -5.76 17.23
N LEU A 122 6.81 -6.52 16.12
CA LEU A 122 5.82 -7.56 15.83
C LEU A 122 5.92 -8.67 16.88
N ASP A 123 4.85 -9.44 17.01
CA ASP A 123 4.88 -10.67 17.81
C ASP A 123 5.69 -11.80 17.13
N ALA A 124 5.83 -12.93 17.80
CA ALA A 124 6.59 -14.07 17.29
C ALA A 124 5.98 -14.70 16.02
N ALA A 125 4.71 -14.44 15.72
CA ALA A 125 4.03 -14.88 14.51
C ALA A 125 4.17 -13.87 13.35
N GLY A 126 4.91 -12.75 13.54
CA GLY A 126 5.04 -11.68 12.57
C GLY A 126 3.77 -10.82 12.43
N GLN A 127 2.90 -10.83 13.44
CA GLN A 127 1.71 -9.99 13.51
C GLN A 127 1.97 -8.72 14.32
N GLN A 128 1.17 -7.70 14.08
CA GLN A 128 1.15 -6.49 14.89
C GLN A 128 0.60 -6.81 16.28
N ASP A 129 1.41 -6.62 17.33
CA ASP A 129 0.99 -6.80 18.74
C ASP A 129 0.07 -5.66 19.17
N LEU A 130 -1.24 -5.87 19.06
CA LEU A 130 -2.25 -4.88 19.42
C LEU A 130 -2.20 -4.50 20.90
N ALA A 131 -1.82 -5.44 21.79
CA ALA A 131 -1.69 -5.16 23.21
C ALA A 131 -0.50 -4.24 23.50
N ALA A 132 0.65 -4.49 22.86
CA ALA A 132 1.83 -3.65 22.97
C ALA A 132 1.60 -2.27 22.32
N LEU A 133 0.96 -2.22 21.13
CA LEU A 133 0.58 -0.95 20.49
C LEU A 133 -0.32 -0.12 21.41
N ARG A 134 -1.31 -0.74 22.08
CA ARG A 134 -2.17 -0.06 23.04
C ARG A 134 -1.38 0.45 24.25
N ARG A 135 -0.45 -0.33 24.79
CA ARG A 135 0.41 0.09 25.91
C ARG A 135 1.33 1.28 25.55
N ALA A 136 1.73 1.37 24.28
CA ALA A 136 2.56 2.46 23.78
C ALA A 136 1.78 3.79 23.62
N VAL A 137 0.45 3.75 23.64
CA VAL A 137 -0.37 4.96 23.55
C VAL A 137 -0.35 5.75 24.86
N HIS A 138 0.04 7.01 24.77
CA HIS A 138 0.08 7.92 25.92
C HIS A 138 -0.38 9.35 25.53
N ARG A 139 -0.22 10.32 26.43
CA ARG A 139 -0.76 11.69 26.25
C ARG A 139 -0.18 12.45 25.04
N ARG A 140 1.02 12.12 24.59
CA ARG A 140 1.68 12.75 23.41
C ARG A 140 1.37 12.01 22.11
N THR A 141 0.73 10.83 22.15
CA THR A 141 0.38 10.08 20.95
C THR A 141 -0.66 10.86 20.15
N ALA A 142 -0.30 11.19 18.92
CA ALA A 142 -1.12 11.89 17.94
C ALA A 142 -1.76 10.96 16.90
N LEU A 143 -1.14 9.78 16.66
CA LEU A 143 -1.63 8.80 15.67
C LEU A 143 -1.20 7.40 16.07
N VAL A 144 -2.08 6.42 15.87
CA VAL A 144 -1.71 5.00 15.81
C VAL A 144 -1.92 4.52 14.39
N VAL A 145 -0.94 3.79 13.82
CA VAL A 145 -1.03 3.20 12.48
C VAL A 145 -1.14 1.69 12.59
N LEU A 146 -2.19 1.13 11.98
CA LEU A 146 -2.39 -0.30 11.75
C LEU A 146 -2.39 -0.58 10.26
N CYS A 147 -1.62 -1.57 9.79
CA CYS A 147 -1.63 -2.03 8.40
C CYS A 147 -2.40 -3.35 8.30
N ARG A 148 -3.41 -3.42 7.42
CA ARG A 148 -4.22 -4.63 7.26
C ARG A 148 -4.66 -4.85 5.81
N PRO A 149 -4.11 -5.81 5.09
CA PRO A 149 -2.96 -6.71 5.41
C PRO A 149 -1.70 -5.95 5.77
N HIS A 150 -0.91 -6.54 6.68
CA HIS A 150 0.31 -5.92 7.17
C HIS A 150 1.41 -5.94 6.09
N ASN A 151 2.09 -4.83 5.90
CA ASN A 151 3.32 -4.75 5.13
C ASN A 151 4.50 -4.58 6.11
N PRO A 152 5.44 -5.55 6.20
CA PRO A 152 5.83 -6.47 5.11
C PRO A 152 5.33 -7.93 5.20
N THR A 153 4.71 -8.38 6.28
CA THR A 153 4.48 -9.81 6.49
C THR A 153 3.28 -10.39 5.73
N GLY A 154 2.35 -9.53 5.28
CA GLY A 154 1.10 -9.94 4.62
C GLY A 154 0.05 -10.50 5.57
N THR A 155 0.35 -10.62 6.87
CA THR A 155 -0.56 -11.12 7.90
C THR A 155 -1.79 -10.22 8.07
N VAL A 156 -2.89 -10.79 8.54
CA VAL A 156 -4.16 -10.09 8.71
C VAL A 156 -4.60 -10.15 10.16
N LEU A 157 -4.79 -9.00 10.77
CA LEU A 157 -5.43 -8.91 12.09
C LEU A 157 -6.87 -9.37 12.02
N ASP A 158 -7.28 -10.19 12.96
CA ASP A 158 -8.67 -10.64 13.09
C ASP A 158 -9.62 -9.44 13.24
N ALA A 159 -10.82 -9.54 12.65
CA ALA A 159 -11.79 -8.45 12.66
C ALA A 159 -12.31 -8.12 14.08
N ALA A 160 -12.44 -9.12 14.97
CA ALA A 160 -12.82 -8.90 16.35
C ALA A 160 -11.70 -8.22 17.14
N ALA A 161 -10.44 -8.62 16.90
CA ALA A 161 -9.27 -7.98 17.49
C ALA A 161 -9.13 -6.51 17.09
N VAL A 162 -9.37 -6.18 15.81
CA VAL A 162 -9.39 -4.78 15.34
C VAL A 162 -10.50 -3.99 16.03
N ARG A 163 -11.71 -4.53 16.12
CA ARG A 163 -12.84 -3.86 16.82
C ARG A 163 -12.51 -3.63 18.31
N GLY A 164 -11.97 -4.63 18.97
CA GLY A 164 -11.56 -4.53 20.38
C GLY A 164 -10.47 -3.48 20.59
N PHE A 165 -9.50 -3.41 19.68
CA PHE A 165 -8.45 -2.40 19.71
C PHE A 165 -9.02 -0.99 19.54
N LEU A 166 -9.84 -0.76 18.53
CA LEU A 166 -10.48 0.54 18.27
C LEU A 166 -11.31 1.01 19.48
N ALA A 167 -12.04 0.11 20.12
CA ALA A 167 -12.81 0.42 21.32
C ALA A 167 -11.94 0.79 22.53
N ALA A 168 -10.71 0.23 22.60
CA ALA A 168 -9.78 0.45 23.71
C ALA A 168 -8.87 1.69 23.55
N ILE A 169 -8.75 2.23 22.33
CA ILE A 169 -7.97 3.44 22.09
C ILE A 169 -8.78 4.69 22.51
N PRO A 170 -8.16 5.64 23.24
CA PRO A 170 -8.85 6.87 23.62
C PRO A 170 -9.34 7.65 22.39
N ARG A 171 -10.57 8.13 22.41
CA ARG A 171 -11.21 8.84 21.28
C ARG A 171 -10.43 10.05 20.78
N ARG A 172 -9.58 10.65 21.62
CA ARG A 172 -8.71 11.76 21.25
C ARG A 172 -7.54 11.34 20.32
N VAL A 173 -7.23 10.03 20.24
CA VAL A 173 -6.13 9.51 19.46
C VAL A 173 -6.68 8.92 18.16
N PRO A 174 -6.41 9.54 17.01
CA PRO A 174 -6.71 8.97 15.71
C PRO A 174 -6.04 7.62 15.49
N VAL A 175 -6.77 6.71 14.83
CA VAL A 175 -6.23 5.44 14.34
C VAL A 175 -6.31 5.43 12.83
N LEU A 176 -5.18 5.28 12.17
CA LEU A 176 -5.09 5.08 10.73
C LEU A 176 -5.04 3.58 10.44
N LEU A 177 -6.09 3.05 9.83
CA LEU A 177 -6.15 1.71 9.30
C LEU A 177 -5.71 1.75 7.83
N ASP A 178 -4.48 1.33 7.57
CA ASP A 178 -3.93 1.23 6.22
C ASP A 178 -4.38 -0.09 5.57
N GLU A 179 -5.33 0.03 4.67
CA GLU A 179 -5.90 -1.07 3.87
C GLU A 179 -5.42 -1.01 2.41
N ALA A 180 -4.14 -0.70 2.17
CA ALA A 180 -3.58 -0.63 0.81
C ALA A 180 -3.71 -1.95 0.01
N TYR A 181 -3.99 -3.07 0.66
CA TYR A 181 -4.13 -4.40 0.07
C TYR A 181 -5.53 -5.01 0.28
N ALA A 182 -6.53 -4.20 0.61
CA ALA A 182 -7.88 -4.67 0.96
C ALA A 182 -8.55 -5.56 -0.10
N GLU A 183 -8.27 -5.33 -1.38
CA GLU A 183 -8.84 -6.10 -2.49
C GLU A 183 -8.33 -7.56 -2.51
N PHE A 184 -7.17 -7.82 -1.91
CA PHE A 184 -6.58 -9.18 -1.81
C PHE A 184 -7.08 -9.97 -0.60
N LEU A 185 -7.81 -9.34 0.32
CA LEU A 185 -8.41 -10.02 1.48
C LEU A 185 -9.41 -11.09 1.05
N ASP A 186 -9.44 -12.18 1.78
CA ASP A 186 -10.56 -13.12 1.72
C ASP A 186 -11.87 -12.40 2.09
N PRO A 187 -12.97 -12.70 1.42
CA PRO A 187 -14.25 -12.04 1.74
C PRO A 187 -14.64 -12.11 3.21
N ALA A 188 -14.34 -13.24 3.88
CA ALA A 188 -14.62 -13.44 5.31
C ALA A 188 -13.80 -12.52 6.23
N ASP A 189 -12.62 -12.08 5.77
CA ASP A 189 -11.73 -11.21 6.54
C ASP A 189 -11.98 -9.72 6.30
N ARG A 190 -12.88 -9.36 5.37
CA ARG A 190 -13.19 -7.96 5.10
C ARG A 190 -13.89 -7.31 6.29
N LEU A 191 -13.52 -6.06 6.57
CA LEU A 191 -14.15 -5.27 7.61
C LEU A 191 -15.38 -4.54 7.07
N ASP A 192 -16.42 -4.42 7.90
CA ASP A 192 -17.49 -3.44 7.70
C ASP A 192 -16.96 -2.04 8.03
N VAL A 193 -16.31 -1.41 7.05
CA VAL A 193 -15.66 -0.10 7.21
C VAL A 193 -16.66 0.97 7.60
N ASP A 194 -17.83 1.00 6.95
CA ASP A 194 -18.87 2.00 7.25
C ASP A 194 -19.40 1.84 8.69
N GLY A 195 -19.69 0.60 9.12
CA GLY A 195 -20.07 0.33 10.50
C GLY A 195 -18.99 0.67 11.53
N LEU A 196 -17.69 0.53 11.17
CA LEU A 196 -16.59 0.97 12.03
C LEU A 196 -16.51 2.50 12.12
N LEU A 197 -16.61 3.20 11.00
CA LEU A 197 -16.56 4.67 10.95
C LEU A 197 -17.74 5.31 11.73
N ARG A 198 -18.91 4.67 11.72
CA ARG A 198 -20.06 5.11 12.54
C ARG A 198 -19.78 5.03 14.03
N ARG A 199 -19.04 4.04 14.48
CA ARG A 199 -18.75 3.79 15.91
C ARG A 199 -17.51 4.51 16.41
N HIS A 200 -16.55 4.80 15.51
CA HIS A 200 -15.23 5.33 15.86
C HIS A 200 -14.92 6.59 15.05
N ALA A 201 -15.33 7.77 15.56
CA ALA A 201 -15.07 9.06 14.90
C ALA A 201 -13.58 9.40 14.78
N ASN A 202 -12.71 8.70 15.52
CA ASN A 202 -11.25 8.82 15.44
C ASN A 202 -10.62 7.80 14.47
N LEU A 203 -11.39 7.04 13.69
CA LEU A 203 -10.89 6.12 12.69
C LEU A 203 -10.72 6.83 11.34
N LEU A 204 -9.59 6.58 10.70
CA LEU A 204 -9.28 6.91 9.32
C LEU A 204 -8.92 5.62 8.57
N VAL A 205 -9.51 5.37 7.42
CA VAL A 205 -9.22 4.19 6.59
C VAL A 205 -8.53 4.63 5.31
N LEU A 206 -7.29 4.21 5.11
CA LEU A 206 -6.45 4.58 3.97
C LEU A 206 -6.45 3.48 2.93
N ARG A 207 -6.67 3.83 1.66
CA ARG A 207 -6.66 2.90 0.52
C ARG A 207 -5.95 3.49 -0.71
N THR A 208 -5.63 2.64 -1.68
CA THR A 208 -4.87 3.04 -2.87
C THR A 208 -5.33 2.28 -4.11
N PHE A 209 -5.19 2.92 -5.26
CA PHE A 209 -5.33 2.28 -6.57
C PHE A 209 -4.00 1.72 -7.11
N SER A 210 -2.92 1.83 -6.35
CA SER A 210 -1.58 1.41 -6.78
C SER A 210 -1.39 -0.11 -6.84
N LYS A 211 -2.16 -0.91 -6.07
CA LYS A 211 -1.91 -2.34 -5.85
C LYS A 211 -2.82 -3.22 -6.72
N ALA A 212 -4.00 -3.58 -6.26
CA ALA A 212 -4.92 -4.45 -7.00
C ALA A 212 -5.31 -3.86 -8.36
N TYR A 213 -5.56 -2.57 -8.42
CA TYR A 213 -5.94 -1.87 -9.65
C TYR A 213 -4.78 -1.63 -10.63
N GLY A 214 -3.52 -1.80 -10.21
CA GLY A 214 -2.35 -1.65 -11.08
C GLY A 214 -2.06 -0.20 -11.51
N LEU A 215 -2.49 0.79 -10.75
CA LEU A 215 -2.36 2.22 -11.11
C LEU A 215 -1.27 2.94 -10.31
N ALA A 216 -0.18 2.25 -9.97
CA ALA A 216 0.91 2.83 -9.16
C ALA A 216 1.47 4.13 -9.75
N GLY A 217 1.62 4.20 -11.07
CA GLY A 217 2.13 5.38 -11.80
C GLY A 217 1.15 6.56 -11.85
N LEU A 218 -0.16 6.33 -11.70
CA LEU A 218 -1.16 7.40 -11.73
C LEU A 218 -1.31 8.12 -10.38
N ARG A 219 -0.68 7.64 -9.33
CA ARG A 219 -0.66 8.28 -8.02
C ARG A 219 -2.05 8.58 -7.48
N ILE A 220 -2.90 7.57 -7.31
CA ILE A 220 -4.27 7.72 -6.79
C ILE A 220 -4.39 6.95 -5.47
N GLY A 221 -4.79 7.67 -4.42
CA GLY A 221 -5.10 7.11 -3.11
C GLY A 221 -6.16 7.93 -2.42
N TYR A 222 -6.79 7.35 -1.40
CA TYR A 222 -7.82 8.03 -0.65
C TYR A 222 -7.88 7.58 0.81
N CYS A 223 -8.45 8.44 1.63
CA CYS A 223 -8.80 8.15 3.01
C CYS A 223 -10.30 8.38 3.21
N VAL A 224 -10.91 7.53 4.02
CA VAL A 224 -12.29 7.70 4.48
C VAL A 224 -12.28 7.92 5.98
N GLY A 225 -13.08 8.87 6.45
CA GLY A 225 -13.21 9.20 7.86
C GLY A 225 -14.46 10.03 8.11
N ARG A 226 -14.69 10.45 9.37
CA ARG A 226 -15.89 11.21 9.73
C ARG A 226 -15.60 12.44 10.57
N GLY A 227 -16.59 13.36 10.59
CA GLY A 227 -16.60 14.54 11.44
C GLY A 227 -15.44 15.49 11.21
N GLU A 228 -15.00 16.13 12.29
CA GLU A 228 -13.92 17.13 12.24
C GLU A 228 -12.58 16.54 11.80
N LEU A 229 -12.29 15.29 12.13
CA LEU A 229 -11.00 14.68 11.79
C LEU A 229 -10.80 14.65 10.27
N ILE A 230 -11.77 14.12 9.52
CA ILE A 230 -11.64 14.08 8.05
C ILE A 230 -11.74 15.48 7.42
N ALA A 231 -12.50 16.39 8.00
CA ALA A 231 -12.57 17.78 7.55
C ALA A 231 -11.20 18.49 7.69
N ARG A 232 -10.47 18.26 8.79
CA ARG A 232 -9.10 18.76 8.97
C ARG A 232 -8.14 18.18 7.94
N VAL A 233 -8.24 16.87 7.65
CA VAL A 233 -7.40 16.22 6.63
C VAL A 233 -7.70 16.82 5.25
N ARG A 234 -8.96 17.04 4.91
CA ARG A 234 -9.38 17.67 3.66
C ARG A 234 -8.81 19.08 3.51
N GLY A 235 -8.71 19.84 4.58
CA GLY A 235 -8.07 21.16 4.59
C GLY A 235 -6.58 21.15 4.23
N GLN A 236 -5.94 19.95 4.14
CA GLN A 236 -4.54 19.80 3.73
C GLN A 236 -4.39 19.38 2.26
N GLN A 237 -5.49 19.30 1.50
CA GLN A 237 -5.43 18.98 0.07
C GLN A 237 -4.76 20.12 -0.71
N LEU A 238 -3.83 19.74 -1.59
CA LEU A 238 -3.15 20.70 -2.45
C LEU A 238 -4.07 21.14 -3.60
N PRO A 239 -4.15 22.44 -3.90
CA PRO A 239 -4.77 22.90 -5.14
C PRO A 239 -4.14 22.20 -6.35
N PHE A 240 -4.99 21.76 -7.30
CA PHE A 240 -4.59 20.98 -8.49
C PHE A 240 -3.81 19.69 -8.18
N GLY A 241 -3.86 19.18 -6.93
CA GLY A 241 -3.04 18.07 -6.46
C GLY A 241 -3.50 16.67 -6.91
N THR A 242 -4.62 16.56 -7.63
CA THR A 242 -5.13 15.28 -8.14
C THR A 242 -4.92 15.22 -9.65
N PRO A 243 -4.32 14.15 -10.20
CA PRO A 243 -4.10 14.02 -11.65
C PRO A 243 -5.40 14.09 -12.43
N ALA A 244 -5.40 14.78 -13.57
CA ALA A 244 -6.58 14.95 -14.44
C ALA A 244 -7.20 13.60 -14.87
N ALA A 245 -6.37 12.58 -15.10
CA ALA A 245 -6.79 11.23 -15.47
C ALA A 245 -7.40 10.41 -14.31
N ALA A 246 -7.28 10.85 -13.05
CA ALA A 246 -7.62 10.04 -11.90
C ALA A 246 -9.10 9.62 -11.86
N ALA A 247 -10.01 10.56 -12.10
CA ALA A 247 -11.45 10.26 -12.08
C ALA A 247 -11.87 9.33 -13.23
N ALA A 248 -11.29 9.50 -14.44
CA ALA A 248 -11.54 8.61 -15.56
C ALA A 248 -11.02 7.20 -15.31
N ALA A 249 -9.78 7.08 -14.79
CA ALA A 249 -9.17 5.80 -14.46
C ALA A 249 -9.98 5.06 -13.39
N VAL A 250 -10.39 5.73 -12.30
CA VAL A 250 -11.16 5.11 -11.22
C VAL A 250 -12.55 4.68 -11.69
N ARG A 251 -13.24 5.51 -12.47
CA ARG A 251 -14.53 5.14 -13.09
C ARG A 251 -14.40 3.86 -13.92
N ALA A 252 -13.38 3.78 -14.79
CA ALA A 252 -13.12 2.61 -15.62
C ALA A 252 -12.76 1.37 -14.76
N CYS A 253 -11.99 1.54 -13.69
CA CYS A 253 -11.70 0.46 -12.75
C CYS A 253 -12.97 -0.10 -12.10
N TYR A 254 -13.87 0.76 -11.65
CA TYR A 254 -15.11 0.33 -11.00
C TYR A 254 -16.11 -0.31 -12.01
N ALA A 255 -16.06 0.11 -13.27
CA ALA A 255 -16.84 -0.55 -14.33
C ALA A 255 -16.31 -1.93 -14.72
N ALA A 256 -15.03 -2.21 -14.45
CA ALA A 256 -14.35 -3.47 -14.79
C ALA A 256 -14.16 -4.39 -13.57
N ASP A 257 -15.10 -4.40 -12.64
CA ASP A 257 -15.04 -5.15 -11.38
C ASP A 257 -14.79 -6.66 -11.59
N ASP A 258 -15.40 -7.29 -12.60
CA ASP A 258 -15.23 -8.73 -12.86
C ASP A 258 -13.81 -9.05 -13.32
N GLU A 259 -13.25 -8.23 -14.22
CA GLU A 259 -11.86 -8.37 -14.67
C GLU A 259 -10.88 -8.14 -13.51
N LEU A 260 -11.16 -7.16 -12.66
CA LEU A 260 -10.37 -6.92 -11.45
C LEU A 260 -10.41 -8.13 -10.52
N ARG A 261 -11.61 -8.68 -10.25
CA ARG A 261 -11.76 -9.87 -9.41
C ARG A 261 -11.01 -11.08 -9.97
N ALA A 262 -11.09 -11.31 -11.28
CA ALA A 262 -10.36 -12.39 -11.95
C ALA A 262 -8.83 -12.23 -11.77
N ARG A 263 -8.31 -11.01 -11.95
CA ARG A 263 -6.90 -10.68 -11.78
C ARG A 263 -6.44 -10.85 -10.33
N VAL A 264 -7.19 -10.34 -9.37
CA VAL A 264 -6.91 -10.53 -7.94
C VAL A 264 -6.93 -12.02 -7.59
N GLY A 265 -7.92 -12.77 -8.10
CA GLY A 265 -7.99 -14.22 -7.93
C GLY A 265 -6.77 -14.96 -8.49
N HIS A 266 -6.27 -14.54 -9.66
CA HIS A 266 -5.03 -15.10 -10.22
C HIS A 266 -3.83 -14.83 -9.29
N ILE A 267 -3.59 -13.58 -8.89
CA ILE A 267 -2.48 -13.22 -7.99
C ILE A 267 -2.55 -14.01 -6.67
N ARG A 268 -3.75 -14.21 -6.12
CA ARG A 268 -3.94 -14.99 -4.90
C ARG A 268 -3.57 -16.48 -5.08
N ARG A 269 -3.93 -17.08 -6.22
CA ARG A 269 -3.54 -18.47 -6.52
C ARG A 269 -2.02 -18.61 -6.68
N GLU A 270 -1.38 -17.71 -7.45
CA GLU A 270 0.07 -17.72 -7.63
C GLU A 270 0.81 -17.50 -6.30
N ARG A 271 0.32 -16.61 -5.46
CA ARG A 271 0.87 -16.38 -4.12
C ARG A 271 0.84 -17.66 -3.28
N GLU A 272 -0.30 -18.34 -3.24
CA GLU A 272 -0.44 -19.55 -2.42
C GLU A 272 0.37 -20.72 -3.00
N ALA A 273 0.37 -20.90 -4.30
CA ALA A 273 1.18 -21.92 -4.98
C ALA A 273 2.68 -21.73 -4.69
N LEU A 274 3.17 -20.49 -4.81
CA LEU A 274 4.58 -20.18 -4.50
C LEU A 274 4.86 -20.39 -3.00
N ARG A 275 3.99 -19.95 -2.10
CA ARG A 275 4.15 -20.15 -0.66
C ARG A 275 4.27 -21.63 -0.29
N MET A 276 3.40 -22.49 -0.84
CA MET A 276 3.45 -23.93 -0.61
C MET A 276 4.71 -24.57 -1.19
N SER A 277 5.13 -24.14 -2.37
CA SER A 277 6.36 -24.61 -3.01
C SER A 277 7.61 -24.24 -2.17
N LEU A 278 7.68 -23.02 -1.65
CA LEU A 278 8.77 -22.56 -0.78
C LEU A 278 8.78 -23.28 0.56
N ARG A 279 7.62 -23.57 1.14
CA ARG A 279 7.50 -24.35 2.35
C ARG A 279 8.10 -25.76 2.19
N ALA A 280 7.86 -26.40 1.04
CA ALA A 280 8.48 -27.70 0.72
C ALA A 280 10.01 -27.61 0.63
N CYS A 281 10.57 -26.41 0.39
CA CYS A 281 12.00 -26.14 0.42
C CYS A 281 12.51 -25.65 1.80
N GLY A 282 11.68 -25.67 2.84
CA GLY A 282 12.06 -25.27 4.21
C GLY A 282 11.94 -23.77 4.49
N ILE A 283 11.34 -22.98 3.60
CA ILE A 283 11.06 -21.55 3.81
C ILE A 283 9.60 -21.41 4.22
N ASP A 284 9.33 -21.23 5.50
CA ASP A 284 7.96 -21.12 6.04
C ASP A 284 7.53 -19.64 6.07
N ALA A 285 7.09 -19.15 4.90
CA ALA A 285 6.56 -17.81 4.77
C ALA A 285 5.21 -17.68 5.50
N PRO A 286 4.97 -16.58 6.25
CA PRO A 286 3.67 -16.29 6.85
C PRO A 286 2.54 -16.35 5.82
N VAL A 287 1.34 -16.71 6.27
CA VAL A 287 0.13 -16.63 5.43
C VAL A 287 -0.12 -15.16 5.09
N SER A 288 0.01 -14.83 3.81
CA SER A 288 -0.17 -13.48 3.32
C SER A 288 -1.54 -13.30 2.65
N GLN A 289 -2.18 -12.16 2.89
CA GLN A 289 -3.34 -11.72 2.11
C GLN A 289 -3.05 -10.40 1.37
N ALA A 290 -1.80 -10.21 0.93
CA ALA A 290 -1.38 -9.12 0.06
C ALA A 290 -0.92 -9.67 -1.31
N ASN A 291 -0.38 -8.81 -2.19
CA ASN A 291 0.23 -9.25 -3.45
C ASN A 291 1.74 -9.53 -3.31
N PHE A 292 2.16 -9.98 -2.15
CA PHE A 292 3.56 -10.30 -1.86
C PHE A 292 3.67 -11.43 -0.83
N LEU A 293 4.87 -12.01 -0.74
CA LEU A 293 5.30 -12.90 0.34
C LEU A 293 6.47 -12.28 1.09
N TYR A 294 6.47 -12.43 2.41
CA TYR A 294 7.64 -12.21 3.26
C TYR A 294 8.34 -13.56 3.43
N LEU A 295 9.60 -13.61 3.06
CA LEU A 295 10.43 -14.82 3.06
C LEU A 295 11.43 -14.71 4.21
N PRO A 296 11.20 -15.40 5.33
CA PRO A 296 12.08 -15.33 6.49
C PRO A 296 13.36 -16.12 6.27
N GLY A 297 14.41 -15.72 6.97
CA GLY A 297 15.65 -16.47 7.10
C GLY A 297 16.88 -15.74 6.60
N PRO A 298 18.03 -16.00 7.24
CA PRO A 298 19.31 -15.43 6.85
C PRO A 298 19.71 -15.95 5.46
N GLY A 299 20.22 -15.07 4.60
CA GLY A 299 20.68 -15.46 3.26
C GLY A 299 19.64 -15.40 2.15
N VAL A 300 18.33 -15.37 2.46
CA VAL A 300 17.24 -15.29 1.45
C VAL A 300 17.43 -14.11 0.50
N ALA A 301 17.60 -12.90 1.04
CA ALA A 301 17.82 -11.70 0.24
C ALA A 301 19.07 -11.81 -0.65
N THR A 302 20.13 -12.47 -0.15
CA THR A 302 21.38 -12.66 -0.88
C THR A 302 21.22 -13.68 -2.00
N ALA A 303 20.52 -14.79 -1.78
CA ALA A 303 20.25 -15.80 -2.81
C ALA A 303 19.42 -15.24 -3.96
N LEU A 304 18.35 -14.52 -3.64
CA LEU A 304 17.52 -13.84 -4.65
C LEU A 304 18.37 -12.86 -5.50
N ARG A 305 19.18 -12.02 -4.85
CA ARG A 305 20.05 -11.07 -5.56
C ARG A 305 21.05 -11.78 -6.48
N ARG A 306 21.65 -12.89 -6.05
CA ARG A 306 22.58 -13.68 -6.87
C ARG A 306 21.90 -14.27 -8.10
N ALA A 307 20.62 -14.61 -7.99
CA ALA A 307 19.80 -15.10 -9.09
C ALA A 307 19.25 -13.98 -10.00
N GLY A 308 19.66 -12.70 -9.80
CA GLY A 308 19.14 -11.58 -10.59
C GLY A 308 17.73 -11.14 -10.21
N ILE A 309 17.23 -11.56 -9.04
CA ILE A 309 15.90 -11.19 -8.53
C ILE A 309 16.05 -10.06 -7.52
N LYS A 310 15.55 -8.88 -7.87
CA LYS A 310 15.50 -7.74 -6.95
C LYS A 310 14.29 -7.88 -6.02
N ALA A 311 14.55 -8.11 -4.75
CA ALA A 311 13.57 -8.18 -3.67
C ALA A 311 13.77 -7.01 -2.71
N LYS A 312 12.80 -6.76 -1.82
CA LYS A 312 12.96 -5.84 -0.69
C LYS A 312 13.69 -6.57 0.44
N PRO A 313 14.96 -6.25 0.75
CA PRO A 313 15.70 -6.91 1.81
C PRO A 313 15.36 -6.33 3.19
N TYR A 314 15.59 -7.13 4.24
CA TYR A 314 15.54 -6.74 5.65
C TYR A 314 16.86 -7.04 6.36
N PRO A 315 17.15 -6.36 7.50
CA PRO A 315 18.45 -6.50 8.20
C PRO A 315 18.77 -7.90 8.68
N ASP A 316 17.75 -8.72 8.95
CA ASP A 316 17.89 -10.13 9.38
C ASP A 316 18.18 -11.10 8.23
N GLY A 317 18.34 -10.59 7.00
CA GLY A 317 18.59 -11.38 5.79
C GLY A 317 17.33 -11.91 5.11
N SER A 318 16.15 -11.69 5.68
CA SER A 318 14.87 -11.97 5.04
C SER A 318 14.59 -11.04 3.86
N ALA A 319 13.57 -11.35 3.07
CA ALA A 319 13.15 -10.52 1.95
C ALA A 319 11.63 -10.52 1.75
N ARG A 320 11.08 -9.43 1.21
CA ARG A 320 9.73 -9.40 0.66
C ARG A 320 9.78 -9.38 -0.85
N ILE A 321 8.98 -10.21 -1.49
CA ILE A 321 8.84 -10.32 -2.94
C ILE A 321 7.40 -10.08 -3.37
N THR A 322 7.19 -9.37 -4.47
CA THR A 322 5.90 -9.31 -5.18
C THR A 322 5.58 -10.65 -5.83
N VAL A 323 4.31 -11.00 -5.90
CA VAL A 323 3.82 -12.25 -6.49
C VAL A 323 2.74 -12.00 -7.54
N GLY A 324 2.49 -13.01 -8.39
CA GLY A 324 1.44 -12.99 -9.39
C GLY A 324 1.93 -13.28 -10.81
N ASP A 325 3.23 -13.23 -11.07
CA ASP A 325 3.86 -13.70 -12.31
C ASP A 325 4.41 -15.12 -12.07
N PRO A 326 3.87 -16.15 -12.77
CA PRO A 326 4.30 -17.54 -12.62
C PRO A 326 5.80 -17.75 -12.97
N THR A 327 6.31 -17.03 -13.96
CA THR A 327 7.71 -17.14 -14.38
C THR A 327 8.65 -16.59 -13.30
N ALA A 328 8.31 -15.44 -12.73
CA ALA A 328 9.03 -14.89 -11.58
C ALA A 328 8.92 -15.81 -10.36
N GLY A 329 7.77 -16.40 -10.10
CA GLY A 329 7.56 -17.38 -9.02
C GLY A 329 8.47 -18.61 -9.15
N LEU A 330 8.59 -19.16 -10.35
CA LEU A 330 9.49 -20.28 -10.64
C LEU A 330 10.96 -19.89 -10.41
N ALA A 331 11.36 -18.71 -10.87
CA ALA A 331 12.72 -18.20 -10.66
C ALA A 331 13.05 -18.04 -9.16
N VAL A 332 12.11 -17.52 -8.37
CA VAL A 332 12.24 -17.41 -6.91
C VAL A 332 12.39 -18.78 -6.27
N HIS A 333 11.54 -19.76 -6.63
CA HIS A 333 11.64 -21.13 -6.13
C HIS A 333 13.03 -21.72 -6.43
N THR A 334 13.48 -21.63 -7.69
CA THR A 334 14.77 -22.15 -8.12
C THR A 334 15.94 -21.51 -7.36
N ALA A 335 15.89 -20.19 -7.16
CA ALA A 335 16.93 -19.44 -6.43
C ALA A 335 17.05 -19.86 -4.96
N LEU A 336 15.95 -20.31 -4.35
CA LEU A 336 15.88 -20.60 -2.92
C LEU A 336 15.92 -22.11 -2.60
N ALA A 337 15.70 -22.99 -3.57
CA ALA A 337 15.75 -24.44 -3.38
C ALA A 337 17.11 -24.94 -2.87
N GLY A 338 18.18 -24.22 -3.17
CA GLY A 338 19.55 -24.55 -2.74
C GLY A 338 19.98 -23.98 -1.38
N LEU A 339 19.09 -23.27 -0.66
CA LEU A 339 19.41 -22.71 0.67
C LEU A 339 19.38 -23.76 1.81
N ARG A 340 19.15 -25.04 1.49
CA ARG A 340 19.30 -26.13 2.43
C ARG A 340 20.78 -26.44 2.63
N GLY A 341 21.40 -25.83 3.62
CA GLY A 341 22.74 -26.11 4.07
C GLY A 341 22.88 -25.65 5.51
#